data_c484533a84be82d359701083d728b325
#
_entry.id   c484533a84be82d359701083d728b325
#
_cell.length_a   1.000
_cell.length_b   1.000
_cell.length_c   1.000
_cell.angle_alpha   90.00
_cell.angle_beta   90.00
_cell.angle_gamma   90.00
#
_symmetry.space_group_name_H-M   'P 1'
#
loop_
_entity.id
_entity.type
_entity.pdbx_description
1 polymer ?
#
loop_
_entity_poly.entity_id
_entity_poly.type
_entity_poly.pdbx_seq_one_letter_code
_entity_poly.pdbx_strand_id
1 'polypeptide(L)'
;LSSQAVKWLPERKDCAPEDLVFGGLPNAGNLCISLKNWADKAGVKKNVTFHTARHSCAVLLLTLGADIYTVSKILGHRSVRATQVYAKIVDKNKDDAIALVDNAF
;
A
#
# COMPACT_ATOMS: atom_id res chain seq x y z
N LEU A 1 -2.08 -5.16 -13.63
CA LEU A 1 -0.96 -4.42 -13.02
C LEU A 1 -0.88 -3.04 -13.63
N SER A 2 -0.57 -2.02 -12.83
CA SER A 2 -0.34 -0.67 -13.35
C SER A 2 0.94 -0.62 -14.18
N SER A 3 1.04 0.34 -15.13
CA SER A 3 2.25 0.55 -15.91
C SER A 3 3.48 0.83 -15.04
N GLN A 4 3.28 1.49 -13.90
CA GLN A 4 4.34 1.72 -12.92
C GLN A 4 4.79 0.41 -12.26
N ALA A 5 3.87 -0.47 -11.87
CA ALA A 5 4.22 -1.76 -11.29
C ALA A 5 4.99 -2.64 -12.29
N VAL A 6 4.62 -2.61 -13.57
CA VAL A 6 5.30 -3.37 -14.63
C VAL A 6 6.77 -2.94 -14.77
N LYS A 7 7.10 -1.67 -14.60
CA LYS A 7 8.50 -1.18 -14.66
C LYS A 7 9.42 -1.77 -13.60
N TRP A 8 8.87 -2.23 -12.50
CA TRP A 8 9.63 -2.80 -11.38
C TRP A 8 9.64 -4.33 -11.37
N LEU A 9 8.98 -4.96 -12.36
CA LEU A 9 9.07 -6.40 -12.51
C LEU A 9 10.43 -6.78 -13.12
N PRO A 10 11.01 -7.91 -12.70
CA PRO A 10 12.20 -8.44 -13.34
C PRO A 10 11.90 -8.77 -14.81
N GLU A 11 12.91 -8.65 -15.67
CA GLU A 11 12.79 -9.08 -17.05
C GLU A 11 12.40 -10.57 -17.10
N ARG A 12 11.42 -10.87 -17.94
CA ARG A 12 10.99 -12.24 -18.15
C ARG A 12 12.08 -12.95 -18.96
N LYS A 13 12.79 -13.86 -18.29
CA LYS A 13 13.66 -14.83 -18.92
C LYS A 13 12.84 -16.04 -19.37
N ASP A 14 13.48 -16.99 -20.08
CA ASP A 14 12.86 -18.27 -20.40
C ASP A 14 12.46 -18.99 -19.11
N CYS A 15 11.17 -18.90 -18.79
CA CYS A 15 10.58 -19.46 -17.58
C CYS A 15 9.23 -20.11 -17.92
N ALA A 16 8.90 -21.18 -17.21
CA ALA A 16 7.60 -21.83 -17.32
C ALA A 16 6.48 -20.93 -16.76
N PRO A 17 5.22 -21.11 -17.20
CA PRO A 17 4.08 -20.33 -16.69
C PRO A 17 3.88 -20.41 -15.17
N GLU A 18 4.29 -21.51 -14.57
CA GLU A 18 4.20 -21.83 -13.14
C GLU A 18 5.38 -21.29 -12.31
N ASP A 19 6.42 -20.79 -12.96
CA ASP A 19 7.58 -20.24 -12.25
C ASP A 19 7.22 -18.97 -11.49
N LEU A 20 7.80 -18.84 -10.30
CA LEU A 20 7.57 -17.66 -9.45
C LEU A 20 8.23 -16.43 -10.09
N VAL A 21 7.47 -15.32 -10.15
CA VAL A 21 7.98 -14.02 -10.63
C VAL A 21 9.19 -13.57 -9.80
N PHE A 22 9.16 -13.82 -8.50
CA PHE A 22 10.25 -13.55 -7.57
C PHE A 22 10.69 -14.88 -6.93
N GLY A 23 11.61 -15.58 -7.57
CA GLY A 23 12.22 -16.77 -6.99
C GLY A 23 13.29 -16.44 -5.97
N GLY A 24 13.51 -17.32 -4.99
CA GLY A 24 14.60 -17.20 -4.02
C GLY A 24 14.42 -16.11 -2.97
N LEU A 25 13.19 -15.58 -2.77
CA LEU A 25 12.93 -14.66 -1.68
C LEU A 25 13.16 -15.31 -0.32
N PRO A 26 13.80 -14.59 0.64
CA PRO A 26 13.89 -15.05 2.01
C PRO A 26 12.53 -15.27 2.63
N ASN A 27 12.48 -16.01 3.74
CA ASN A 27 11.25 -16.15 4.51
C ASN A 27 10.73 -14.79 5.01
N ALA A 28 9.45 -14.72 5.37
CA ALA A 28 8.79 -13.48 5.76
C ALA A 28 9.48 -12.75 6.92
N GLY A 29 10.05 -13.49 7.88
CA GLY A 29 10.79 -12.90 9.01
C GLY A 29 12.05 -12.16 8.53
N ASN A 30 12.86 -12.77 7.69
CA ASN A 30 14.07 -12.17 7.14
C ASN A 30 13.74 -10.97 6.23
N LEU A 31 12.64 -11.02 5.48
CA LEU A 31 12.16 -9.87 4.70
C LEU A 31 11.80 -8.69 5.60
N CYS A 32 11.15 -8.93 6.73
CA CYS A 32 10.82 -7.86 7.69
C CYS A 32 12.09 -7.20 8.28
N ILE A 33 13.11 -8.00 8.58
CA ILE A 33 14.40 -7.49 9.07
C ILE A 33 15.10 -6.66 7.98
N SER A 34 15.10 -7.14 6.74
CA SER A 34 15.70 -6.44 5.61
C SER A 34 15.00 -5.09 5.35
N LEU A 35 13.67 -5.07 5.43
CA LEU A 35 12.86 -3.85 5.28
C LEU A 35 13.19 -2.83 6.37
N LYS A 36 13.30 -3.29 7.63
CA LYS A 36 13.68 -2.42 8.74
C LYS A 36 15.07 -1.83 8.54
N ASN A 37 16.06 -2.65 8.22
CA ASN A 37 17.42 -2.20 7.97
C ASN A 37 17.49 -1.21 6.80
N TRP A 38 16.69 -1.41 5.77
CA TRP A 38 16.59 -0.49 4.63
C TRP A 38 15.99 0.86 5.07
N ALA A 39 14.90 0.84 5.84
CA ALA A 39 14.27 2.06 6.35
C ALA A 39 15.23 2.85 7.28
N ASP A 40 15.95 2.16 8.17
CA ASP A 40 16.93 2.77 9.07
C ASP A 40 18.07 3.43 8.27
N LYS A 41 18.62 2.75 7.24
CA LYS A 41 19.64 3.31 6.34
C LYS A 41 19.14 4.51 5.54
N ALA A 42 17.86 4.54 5.19
CA ALA A 42 17.22 5.67 4.51
C ALA A 42 16.87 6.85 5.45
N GLY A 43 17.18 6.74 6.75
CA GLY A 43 16.89 7.77 7.75
C GLY A 43 15.40 7.87 8.12
N VAL A 44 14.60 6.86 7.80
CA VAL A 44 13.19 6.82 8.14
C VAL A 44 13.02 6.40 9.60
N LYS A 45 12.68 7.34 10.47
CA LYS A 45 12.51 7.10 11.92
C LYS A 45 11.21 6.38 12.30
N LYS A 46 10.28 6.21 11.36
CA LYS A 46 9.00 5.51 11.60
C LYS A 46 9.19 4.00 11.45
N ASN A 47 8.43 3.23 12.22
CA ASN A 47 8.40 1.78 12.06
C ASN A 47 7.72 1.41 10.74
N VAL A 48 8.53 1.02 9.74
CA VAL A 48 8.05 0.62 8.41
C VAL A 48 7.91 -0.90 8.37
N THR A 49 6.73 -1.37 8.01
CA THR A 49 6.40 -2.78 7.85
C THR A 49 5.67 -3.01 6.53
N PHE A 50 5.52 -4.25 6.09
CA PHE A 50 4.66 -4.56 4.93
C PHE A 50 3.20 -4.16 5.19
N HIS A 51 2.75 -4.17 6.44
CA HIS A 51 1.44 -3.65 6.82
C HIS A 51 1.34 -2.14 6.59
N THR A 52 2.39 -1.39 6.90
CA THR A 52 2.46 0.05 6.61
C THR A 52 2.28 0.33 5.13
N ALA A 53 2.97 -0.42 4.26
CA ALA A 53 2.81 -0.29 2.80
C ALA A 53 1.38 -0.58 2.35
N ARG A 54 0.76 -1.63 2.91
CA ARG A 54 -0.64 -1.99 2.64
C ARG A 54 -1.61 -0.89 3.09
N HIS A 55 -1.43 -0.32 4.29
CA HIS A 55 -2.22 0.80 4.78
C HIS A 55 -2.08 2.02 3.89
N SER A 56 -0.85 2.38 3.52
CA SER A 56 -0.58 3.52 2.65
C SER A 56 -1.22 3.35 1.27
N CYS A 57 -1.17 2.14 0.70
CA CYS A 57 -1.83 1.83 -0.57
C CYS A 57 -3.35 2.01 -0.45
N ALA A 58 -3.98 1.52 0.62
CA ALA A 58 -5.41 1.67 0.85
C ALA A 58 -5.84 3.15 0.93
N VAL A 59 -5.14 3.92 1.75
CA VAL A 59 -5.42 5.36 1.92
C VAL A 59 -5.21 6.11 0.60
N LEU A 60 -4.12 5.85 -0.11
CA LEU A 60 -3.84 6.46 -1.40
C LEU A 60 -4.96 6.20 -2.42
N LEU A 61 -5.38 4.95 -2.59
CA LEU A 61 -6.43 4.60 -3.54
C LEU A 61 -7.76 5.27 -3.20
N LEU A 62 -8.15 5.29 -1.93
CA LEU A 62 -9.37 5.97 -1.48
C LEU A 62 -9.28 7.49 -1.68
N THR A 63 -8.12 8.10 -1.41
CA THR A 63 -7.90 9.53 -1.63
C THR A 63 -7.97 9.90 -3.11
N LEU A 64 -7.53 9.01 -3.99
CA LEU A 64 -7.65 9.16 -5.45
C LEU A 64 -9.07 8.89 -5.98
N GLY A 65 -10.04 8.58 -5.11
CA GLY A 65 -11.43 8.39 -5.45
C GLY A 65 -11.84 6.96 -5.80
N ALA A 66 -10.97 5.96 -5.56
CA ALA A 66 -11.38 4.57 -5.71
C ALA A 66 -12.45 4.20 -4.68
N ASP A 67 -13.46 3.45 -5.09
CA ASP A 67 -14.49 2.99 -4.17
C ASP A 67 -13.96 1.95 -3.18
N ILE A 68 -14.55 1.92 -1.98
CA ILE A 68 -14.10 1.08 -0.88
C ILE A 68 -14.16 -0.42 -1.19
N TYR A 69 -15.13 -0.84 -2.01
CA TYR A 69 -15.29 -2.24 -2.38
C TYR A 69 -14.13 -2.69 -3.29
N THR A 70 -13.81 -1.87 -4.30
CA THR A 70 -12.66 -2.10 -5.20
C THR A 70 -11.36 -2.16 -4.42
N VAL A 71 -11.13 -1.21 -3.50
CA VAL A 71 -9.94 -1.21 -2.64
C VAL A 71 -9.88 -2.46 -1.78
N SER A 72 -11.00 -2.89 -1.19
CA SER A 72 -11.10 -4.13 -0.42
C SER A 72 -10.69 -5.36 -1.24
N LYS A 73 -11.11 -5.44 -2.50
CA LYS A 73 -10.76 -6.53 -3.42
C LYS A 73 -9.27 -6.51 -3.79
N ILE A 74 -8.73 -5.34 -4.12
CA ILE A 74 -7.29 -5.17 -4.44
C ILE A 74 -6.43 -5.63 -3.26
N LEU A 75 -6.83 -5.28 -2.05
CA LEU A 75 -6.14 -5.68 -0.83
C LEU A 75 -6.38 -7.14 -0.43
N GLY A 76 -7.30 -7.85 -1.09
CA GLY A 76 -7.65 -9.23 -0.74
C GLY A 76 -8.32 -9.38 0.62
N HIS A 77 -9.04 -8.36 1.09
CA HIS A 77 -9.79 -8.46 2.33
C HIS A 77 -11.00 -9.38 2.16
N ARG A 78 -11.23 -10.29 3.12
CA ARG A 78 -12.42 -11.14 3.15
C ARG A 78 -13.71 -10.35 3.41
N SER A 79 -13.59 -9.21 4.10
CA SER A 79 -14.72 -8.35 4.44
C SER A 79 -14.36 -6.89 4.19
N VAL A 80 -15.30 -6.12 3.64
CA VAL A 80 -15.17 -4.67 3.43
C VAL A 80 -14.96 -3.93 4.75
N ARG A 81 -15.44 -4.48 5.88
CA ARG A 81 -15.23 -3.89 7.21
C ARG A 81 -13.76 -3.61 7.51
N ALA A 82 -12.84 -4.47 7.05
CA ALA A 82 -11.41 -4.26 7.23
C ALA A 82 -10.90 -3.01 6.47
N THR A 83 -11.59 -2.61 5.41
CA THR A 83 -11.25 -1.43 4.60
C THR A 83 -11.94 -0.16 5.10
N GLN A 84 -13.06 -0.28 5.83
CA GLN A 84 -13.82 0.87 6.37
C GLN A 84 -13.00 1.74 7.34
N VAL A 85 -12.00 1.15 7.99
CA VAL A 85 -11.07 1.90 8.86
C VAL A 85 -10.35 3.00 8.07
N TYR A 86 -9.99 2.72 6.81
CA TYR A 86 -9.31 3.69 5.94
C TYR A 86 -10.26 4.76 5.39
N ALA A 87 -11.52 4.42 5.13
CA ALA A 87 -12.53 5.38 4.68
C ALA A 87 -12.70 6.50 5.70
N LYS A 88 -12.77 6.18 6.98
CA LYS A 88 -12.86 7.17 8.06
C LYS A 88 -11.69 8.17 8.08
N ILE A 89 -10.48 7.70 7.72
CA ILE A 89 -9.28 8.57 7.65
C ILE A 89 -9.41 9.55 6.48
N VAL A 90 -9.90 9.08 5.34
CA VAL A 90 -10.07 9.91 4.15
C VAL A 90 -11.21 10.93 4.35
N ASP A 91 -12.31 10.52 4.97
CA ASP A 91 -13.43 11.43 5.28
C ASP A 91 -12.98 12.53 6.23
N LYS A 92 -12.23 12.20 7.28
CA LYS A 92 -11.66 13.22 8.17
C LYS A 92 -10.80 14.23 7.43
N ASN A 93 -9.96 13.79 6.51
CA ASN A 93 -9.12 14.69 5.70
C ASN A 93 -9.96 15.63 4.82
N LYS A 94 -11.12 15.18 4.33
CA LYS A 94 -12.06 16.03 3.58
C LYS A 94 -12.70 17.08 4.48
N ASP A 95 -13.15 16.68 5.67
CA ASP A 95 -13.75 17.59 6.65
C ASP A 95 -12.74 18.65 7.11
N ASP A 96 -11.50 18.25 7.39
CA ASP A 96 -10.40 19.16 7.74
C ASP A 96 -10.11 20.17 6.60
N ALA A 97 -10.17 19.72 5.34
CA ALA A 97 -9.97 20.59 4.18
C ALA A 97 -11.12 21.61 4.01
N ILE A 98 -12.36 21.21 4.26
CA ILE A 98 -13.52 22.11 4.24
C ILE A 98 -13.39 23.16 5.35
N ALA A 99 -13.01 22.75 6.55
CA ALA A 99 -12.78 23.66 7.66
C ALA A 99 -11.69 24.71 7.37
N LEU A 100 -10.68 24.38 6.56
CA LEU A 100 -9.68 25.37 6.11
C LEU A 100 -10.29 26.46 5.22
N VAL A 101 -11.25 26.11 4.37
CA VAL A 101 -11.97 27.08 3.53
C VAL A 101 -12.84 27.98 4.38
N ASP A 102 -13.59 27.41 5.32
CA ASP A 102 -14.47 28.16 6.24
C ASP A 102 -13.68 29.17 7.09
N ASN A 103 -12.43 28.83 7.46
CA ASN A 103 -11.56 29.72 8.22
C ASN A 103 -10.84 30.78 7.37
N ALA A 104 -10.86 30.66 6.05
CA ALA A 104 -10.19 31.59 5.13
C ALA A 104 -11.09 32.75 4.69
N PHE A 105 -12.38 32.64 4.93
CA PHE A 105 -13.41 33.62 4.57
C PHE A 105 -14.27 34.00 5.75
#